data_d8909bc3c91989da4c7443e9699fe5c3
#
_entry.id   d8909bc3c91989da4c7443e9699fe5c3
#
_cell.length_a   1.000
_cell.length_b   1.000
_cell.length_c   1.000
_cell.angle_alpha   90.00
_cell.angle_beta   90.00
_cell.angle_gamma   90.00
#
_symmetry.space_group_name_H-M   'P 1'
#
loop_
_entity.id
_entity.type
_entity.pdbx_description
1 polymer ?
#
loop_
_entity_poly.entity_id
_entity_poly.type
_entity_poly.pdbx_seq_one_letter_code
_entity_poly.pdbx_strand_id
1 'polypeptide(L)'
;KVHCLVQKELAEAVGSTVKREYCHETNDEELRKDVWAKCYDKAYAIARSGNADKHARQNAFDAIVDEYLAGMSEEDAAEKGALVKRYYHDVEKEAVRRCILDEGIRLDGRTTTQIRPIWCEVDYIPGPHGSAVFTRGETQSLSTVTLGTKLDEKILDDVLNQGRDRFLLHYNFPPFSTGEAKAQRGVGRREIGHGNLANRALKRMIPADYPYVVRVVSDILESNGSSSMATVCAGTLALMDAGVKIKKPVSGIAMGLITDKDNVKYAILSDILGDEDHLGDMDFKVTGTRDGIDPNGYQVRRTFLRSFGKSIEPSPRRSSAHS
;
A
#
# COMPACT_ATOMS: atom_id res chain seq x y z
N LYS A 1 2.52 8.68 -21.65
CA LYS A 1 3.14 9.76 -22.45
C LYS A 1 2.24 10.17 -23.62
N VAL A 2 1.76 9.25 -24.49
CA VAL A 2 0.90 9.55 -25.63
C VAL A 2 -0.37 10.30 -25.20
N HIS A 3 -1.11 9.79 -24.21
CA HIS A 3 -2.32 10.46 -23.71
C HIS A 3 -2.08 11.88 -23.21
N CYS A 4 -0.94 12.13 -22.56
CA CYS A 4 -0.58 13.49 -22.11
C CYS A 4 -0.31 14.43 -23.30
N LEU A 5 0.33 13.93 -24.36
CA LEU A 5 0.57 14.71 -25.57
C LEU A 5 -0.73 15.08 -26.27
N VAL A 6 -1.63 14.11 -26.48
CA VAL A 6 -2.94 14.34 -27.09
C VAL A 6 -3.76 15.36 -26.29
N GLN A 7 -3.73 15.32 -24.97
CA GLN A 7 -4.41 16.33 -24.14
C GLN A 7 -3.82 17.73 -24.31
N LYS A 8 -2.50 17.84 -24.45
CA LYS A 8 -1.86 19.14 -24.75
C LYS A 8 -2.23 19.66 -26.13
N GLU A 9 -2.14 18.82 -27.14
CA GLU A 9 -2.54 19.15 -28.52
C GLU A 9 -4.01 19.60 -28.59
N LEU A 10 -4.90 18.91 -27.87
CA LEU A 10 -6.31 19.30 -27.78
C LEU A 10 -6.47 20.67 -27.13
N ALA A 11 -5.78 20.92 -26.01
CA ALA A 11 -5.85 22.20 -25.30
C ALA A 11 -5.35 23.36 -26.18
N GLU A 12 -4.28 23.12 -26.95
CA GLU A 12 -3.76 24.08 -27.93
C GLU A 12 -4.75 24.32 -29.10
N ALA A 13 -5.31 23.24 -29.65
CA ALA A 13 -6.26 23.31 -30.79
C ALA A 13 -7.56 24.07 -30.45
N VAL A 14 -8.04 23.94 -29.19
CA VAL A 14 -9.25 24.67 -28.75
C VAL A 14 -8.94 26.05 -28.14
N GLY A 15 -7.68 26.47 -28.18
CA GLY A 15 -7.24 27.77 -27.61
C GLY A 15 -7.43 27.92 -26.10
N SER A 16 -7.40 26.82 -25.35
CA SER A 16 -7.55 26.82 -23.89
C SER A 16 -6.28 27.31 -23.20
N THR A 17 -5.95 28.57 -23.38
CA THR A 17 -4.75 29.21 -22.81
C THR A 17 -4.99 29.86 -21.45
N VAL A 18 -6.24 30.23 -21.17
CA VAL A 18 -6.62 30.87 -19.91
C VAL A 18 -6.85 29.81 -18.86
N LYS A 19 -6.06 29.85 -17.81
CA LYS A 19 -6.25 28.99 -16.62
C LYS A 19 -7.00 29.79 -15.56
N ARG A 20 -7.93 29.10 -14.88
CA ARG A 20 -8.65 29.67 -13.76
C ARG A 20 -7.66 29.88 -12.61
N GLU A 21 -7.65 31.09 -12.02
CA GLU A 21 -6.91 31.33 -10.79
C GLU A 21 -7.57 30.56 -9.64
N TYR A 22 -6.76 29.86 -8.89
CA TYR A 22 -7.20 29.14 -7.70
C TYR A 22 -6.91 29.99 -6.47
N CYS A 23 -7.96 30.48 -5.81
CA CYS A 23 -7.87 31.45 -4.70
C CYS A 23 -8.55 30.96 -3.41
N HIS A 24 -8.82 29.65 -3.29
CA HIS A 24 -9.58 29.12 -2.15
C HIS A 24 -8.71 28.64 -0.98
N GLU A 25 -7.40 28.72 -1.08
CA GLU A 25 -6.51 28.37 0.02
C GLU A 25 -6.29 29.57 0.93
N THR A 26 -6.71 29.45 2.17
CA THR A 26 -6.30 30.34 3.24
C THR A 26 -4.98 29.84 3.81
N ASN A 27 -3.97 30.70 3.86
CA ASN A 27 -2.68 30.41 4.46
C ASN A 27 -2.37 31.46 5.52
N ASP A 28 -1.84 31.03 6.64
CA ASP A 28 -1.35 31.86 7.74
C ASP A 28 0.10 31.43 8.05
N GLU A 29 1.06 32.17 7.54
CA GLU A 29 2.48 31.83 7.67
C GLU A 29 3.01 32.05 9.09
N GLU A 30 2.41 32.95 9.88
CA GLU A 30 2.80 33.14 11.28
C GLU A 30 2.33 31.93 12.12
N LEU A 31 1.08 31.54 11.96
CA LEU A 31 0.52 30.34 12.59
C LEU A 31 1.32 29.09 12.19
N ARG A 32 1.69 28.98 10.92
CA ARG A 32 2.48 27.83 10.44
C ARG A 32 3.84 27.75 11.13
N LYS A 33 4.54 28.86 11.28
CA LYS A 33 5.82 28.91 11.99
C LYS A 33 5.68 28.60 13.48
N ASP A 34 4.61 29.08 14.11
CA ASP A 34 4.36 28.82 15.53
C ASP A 34 4.04 27.33 15.77
N VAL A 35 3.17 26.73 14.95
CA VAL A 35 2.89 25.27 14.99
C VAL A 35 4.18 24.48 14.80
N TRP A 36 5.00 24.88 13.85
CA TRP A 36 6.28 24.21 13.61
C TRP A 36 7.19 24.27 14.84
N ALA A 37 7.41 25.45 15.38
CA ALA A 37 8.30 25.67 16.51
C ALA A 37 7.85 24.93 17.79
N LYS A 38 6.54 24.82 18.02
CA LYS A 38 6.00 24.19 19.24
C LYS A 38 5.82 22.67 19.12
N CYS A 39 5.62 22.13 17.92
CA CYS A 39 5.23 20.73 17.72
C CYS A 39 6.34 19.84 17.16
N TYR A 40 7.33 20.38 16.43
CA TYR A 40 8.32 19.58 15.70
C TYR A 40 9.15 18.66 16.61
N ASP A 41 9.73 19.18 17.67
CA ASP A 41 10.57 18.38 18.55
C ASP A 41 9.78 17.26 19.27
N LYS A 42 8.52 17.53 19.62
CA LYS A 42 7.62 16.54 20.22
C LYS A 42 7.29 15.44 19.21
N ALA A 43 6.95 15.80 17.97
CA ALA A 43 6.67 14.84 16.91
C ALA A 43 7.91 14.01 16.56
N TYR A 44 9.09 14.62 16.52
CA TYR A 44 10.35 13.91 16.30
C TYR A 44 10.66 12.91 17.42
N ALA A 45 10.43 13.29 18.68
CA ALA A 45 10.62 12.39 19.82
C ALA A 45 9.70 11.17 19.75
N ILE A 46 8.42 11.34 19.33
CA ILE A 46 7.50 10.22 19.12
C ILE A 46 7.98 9.34 17.98
N ALA A 47 8.35 9.92 16.85
CA ALA A 47 8.88 9.16 15.71
C ALA A 47 10.11 8.32 16.10
N ARG A 48 11.00 8.89 16.89
CA ARG A 48 12.22 8.24 17.39
C ARG A 48 11.97 7.15 18.44
N SER A 49 10.85 7.22 19.15
CA SER A 49 10.52 6.25 20.21
C SER A 49 10.38 4.81 19.71
N GLY A 50 10.10 4.62 18.41
CA GLY A 50 10.00 3.32 17.79
C GLY A 50 8.86 2.46 18.33
N ASN A 51 7.72 3.07 18.67
CA ASN A 51 6.58 2.33 19.21
C ASN A 51 5.88 1.54 18.10
N ALA A 52 5.84 0.22 18.20
CA ALA A 52 5.21 -0.66 17.23
C ALA A 52 3.67 -0.60 17.25
N ASP A 53 3.06 -0.28 18.39
CA ASP A 53 1.60 -0.16 18.51
C ASP A 53 1.07 1.05 17.73
N LYS A 54 0.29 0.76 16.67
CA LYS A 54 -0.29 1.77 15.79
C LYS A 54 -1.19 2.76 16.53
N HIS A 55 -2.07 2.25 17.40
CA HIS A 55 -3.04 3.09 18.11
C HIS A 55 -2.37 3.97 19.16
N ALA A 56 -1.44 3.40 19.94
CA ALA A 56 -0.68 4.18 20.91
C ALA A 56 0.15 5.27 20.23
N ARG A 57 0.77 4.99 19.09
CA ARG A 57 1.53 5.97 18.31
C ARG A 57 0.64 7.07 17.76
N GLN A 58 -0.52 6.71 17.15
CA GLN A 58 -1.48 7.68 16.63
C GLN A 58 -2.00 8.60 17.73
N ASN A 59 -2.40 8.03 18.87
CA ASN A 59 -2.85 8.81 20.03
C ASN A 59 -1.77 9.77 20.54
N ALA A 60 -0.49 9.37 20.50
CA ALA A 60 0.60 10.23 20.89
C ALA A 60 0.80 11.42 19.94
N PHE A 61 0.65 11.21 18.62
CA PHE A 61 0.68 12.30 17.64
C PHE A 61 -0.53 13.22 17.78
N ASP A 62 -1.73 12.65 17.94
CA ASP A 62 -2.96 13.44 18.12
C ASP A 62 -2.91 14.29 19.39
N ALA A 63 -2.35 13.78 20.48
CA ALA A 63 -2.19 14.51 21.74
C ALA A 63 -1.37 15.81 21.60
N ILE A 64 -0.41 15.89 20.67
CA ILE A 64 0.35 17.11 20.39
C ILE A 64 -0.57 18.19 19.82
N VAL A 65 -1.46 17.82 18.89
CA VAL A 65 -2.43 18.75 18.29
C VAL A 65 -3.42 19.22 19.33
N ASP A 66 -3.94 18.29 20.13
CA ASP A 66 -4.91 18.61 21.19
C ASP A 66 -4.31 19.54 22.25
N GLU A 67 -3.06 19.30 22.66
CA GLU A 67 -2.32 20.19 23.56
C GLU A 67 -2.13 21.59 22.95
N TYR A 68 -1.77 21.66 21.67
CA TYR A 68 -1.61 22.93 20.98
C TYR A 68 -2.93 23.71 20.91
N LEU A 69 -4.03 23.05 20.52
CA LEU A 69 -5.36 23.65 20.43
C LEU A 69 -5.90 24.09 21.79
N ALA A 70 -5.63 23.32 22.86
CA ALA A 70 -6.01 23.68 24.22
C ALA A 70 -5.29 24.94 24.74
N GLY A 71 -4.15 25.28 24.16
CA GLY A 71 -3.42 26.53 24.46
C GLY A 71 -3.92 27.75 23.72
N MET A 72 -4.88 27.60 22.80
CA MET A 72 -5.50 28.69 22.05
C MET A 72 -6.79 29.19 22.76
N SER A 73 -7.28 30.38 22.39
CA SER A 73 -8.63 30.81 22.78
C SER A 73 -9.69 29.93 22.07
N GLU A 74 -10.87 29.81 22.68
CA GLU A 74 -11.97 29.03 22.06
C GLU A 74 -12.36 29.57 20.67
N GLU A 75 -12.33 30.90 20.49
CA GLU A 75 -12.62 31.57 19.23
C GLU A 75 -11.57 31.25 18.16
N ASP A 76 -10.27 31.37 18.49
CA ASP A 76 -9.19 31.05 17.58
C ASP A 76 -9.14 29.54 17.25
N ALA A 77 -9.41 28.68 18.22
CA ALA A 77 -9.45 27.22 17.99
C ALA A 77 -10.61 26.84 17.05
N ALA A 78 -11.76 27.50 17.16
CA ALA A 78 -12.89 27.27 16.24
C ALA A 78 -12.60 27.80 14.82
N GLU A 79 -11.94 28.95 14.68
CA GLU A 79 -11.63 29.55 13.37
C GLU A 79 -10.41 28.86 12.69
N LYS A 80 -9.32 28.67 13.44
CA LYS A 80 -8.02 28.26 12.90
C LYS A 80 -7.69 26.77 13.10
N GLY A 81 -8.50 26.03 13.85
CA GLY A 81 -8.21 24.63 14.20
C GLY A 81 -7.99 23.72 12.99
N ALA A 82 -8.72 23.94 11.91
CA ALA A 82 -8.52 23.19 10.66
C ALA A 82 -7.15 23.51 10.01
N LEU A 83 -6.70 24.77 10.10
CA LEU A 83 -5.38 25.20 9.62
C LEU A 83 -4.27 24.61 10.49
N VAL A 84 -4.43 24.62 11.81
CA VAL A 84 -3.48 24.01 12.76
C VAL A 84 -3.28 22.53 12.42
N LYS A 85 -4.36 21.77 12.24
CA LYS A 85 -4.28 20.33 11.86
C LYS A 85 -3.56 20.12 10.53
N ARG A 86 -3.81 21.00 9.55
CA ARG A 86 -3.13 20.94 8.25
C ARG A 86 -1.62 21.20 8.38
N TYR A 87 -1.24 22.24 9.11
CA TYR A 87 0.16 22.59 9.32
C TYR A 87 0.89 21.55 10.19
N TYR A 88 0.19 21.01 11.19
CA TYR A 88 0.74 19.93 12.00
C TYR A 88 1.01 18.66 11.19
N HIS A 89 0.14 18.32 10.24
CA HIS A 89 0.40 17.18 9.35
C HIS A 89 1.72 17.36 8.56
N ASP A 90 2.05 18.58 8.13
CA ASP A 90 3.33 18.87 7.49
C ASP A 90 4.50 18.71 8.47
N VAL A 91 4.31 19.09 9.73
CA VAL A 91 5.30 18.94 10.83
C VAL A 91 5.55 17.46 11.12
N GLU A 92 4.50 16.68 11.32
CA GLU A 92 4.56 15.24 11.53
C GLU A 92 5.29 14.54 10.38
N LYS A 93 4.89 14.87 9.15
CA LYS A 93 5.50 14.35 7.94
C LYS A 93 7.01 14.60 7.91
N GLU A 94 7.45 15.82 8.15
CA GLU A 94 8.88 16.16 8.13
C GLU A 94 9.62 15.49 9.29
N ALA A 95 9.05 15.46 10.50
CA ALA A 95 9.66 14.84 11.67
C ALA A 95 9.92 13.33 11.46
N VAL A 96 8.91 12.60 10.96
CA VAL A 96 9.03 11.18 10.63
C VAL A 96 10.06 10.93 9.54
N ARG A 97 10.00 11.72 8.47
CA ARG A 97 10.95 11.58 7.34
C ARG A 97 12.38 11.85 7.78
N ARG A 98 12.60 12.88 8.60
CA ARG A 98 13.94 13.20 9.13
C ARG A 98 14.46 12.12 10.08
N CYS A 99 13.64 11.57 10.96
CA CYS A 99 14.03 10.48 11.82
C CYS A 99 14.55 9.28 10.98
N ILE A 100 13.83 8.89 9.93
CA ILE A 100 14.24 7.78 9.05
C ILE A 100 15.50 8.13 8.25
N LEU A 101 15.59 9.34 7.68
CA LEU A 101 16.74 9.75 6.85
C LEU A 101 18.02 9.97 7.67
N ASP A 102 17.93 10.49 8.88
CA ASP A 102 19.06 10.91 9.68
C ASP A 102 19.54 9.82 10.66
N GLU A 103 18.61 9.07 11.25
CA GLU A 103 18.94 8.04 12.23
C GLU A 103 18.75 6.61 11.71
N GLY A 104 18.05 6.40 10.60
CA GLY A 104 17.72 5.09 10.06
C GLY A 104 16.70 4.32 10.89
N ILE A 105 16.01 4.99 11.81
CA ILE A 105 15.00 4.41 12.70
C ILE A 105 13.61 4.68 12.12
N ARG A 106 12.80 3.63 12.01
CA ARG A 106 11.43 3.69 11.54
C ARG A 106 10.45 3.88 12.69
N LEU A 107 9.22 4.26 12.38
CA LEU A 107 8.16 4.53 13.37
C LEU A 107 7.92 3.39 14.37
N ASP A 108 8.16 2.15 13.97
CA ASP A 108 8.03 0.96 14.81
C ASP A 108 9.37 0.43 15.35
N GLY A 109 10.43 1.22 15.25
CA GLY A 109 11.76 0.89 15.75
C GLY A 109 12.59 -0.02 14.84
N ARG A 110 12.03 -0.49 13.72
CA ARG A 110 12.78 -1.31 12.74
C ARG A 110 13.83 -0.49 12.00
N THR A 111 14.83 -1.20 11.47
CA THR A 111 15.74 -0.68 10.45
C THR A 111 15.04 -0.62 9.09
N THR A 112 15.65 0.06 8.12
CA THR A 112 15.07 0.25 6.77
C THR A 112 14.81 -1.04 6.01
N THR A 113 15.58 -2.10 6.27
CA THR A 113 15.48 -3.40 5.56
C THR A 113 14.76 -4.49 6.35
N GLN A 114 14.46 -4.25 7.61
CA GLN A 114 13.83 -5.23 8.48
C GLN A 114 12.35 -5.40 8.14
N ILE A 115 11.91 -6.67 8.08
CA ILE A 115 10.53 -7.07 7.85
C ILE A 115 9.88 -7.37 9.21
N ARG A 116 8.60 -7.05 9.37
CA ARG A 116 7.81 -7.39 10.57
C ARG A 116 7.77 -8.89 10.78
N PRO A 117 7.58 -9.38 12.02
CA PRO A 117 7.41 -10.81 12.30
C PRO A 117 6.29 -11.41 11.46
N ILE A 118 6.57 -12.57 10.88
CA ILE A 118 5.61 -13.32 10.07
C ILE A 118 5.18 -14.57 10.83
N TRP A 119 3.87 -14.80 10.85
CA TRP A 119 3.26 -16.03 11.33
C TRP A 119 2.23 -16.52 10.30
N CYS A 120 2.20 -17.83 10.07
CA CYS A 120 1.30 -18.44 9.09
C CYS A 120 0.79 -19.79 9.62
N GLU A 121 -0.47 -20.10 9.26
CA GLU A 121 -1.08 -21.39 9.52
C GLU A 121 -1.91 -21.82 8.30
N VAL A 122 -1.89 -23.08 7.96
CA VAL A 122 -2.69 -23.71 6.90
C VAL A 122 -3.72 -24.64 7.52
N ASP A 123 -4.70 -25.12 6.71
CA ASP A 123 -5.80 -25.96 7.20
C ASP A 123 -6.57 -25.30 8.37
N TYR A 124 -6.72 -23.99 8.29
CA TYR A 124 -7.27 -23.16 9.38
C TYR A 124 -8.79 -23.28 9.50
N ILE A 125 -9.48 -23.43 8.39
CA ILE A 125 -10.95 -23.59 8.33
C ILE A 125 -11.29 -24.93 7.67
N PRO A 126 -12.13 -25.78 8.29
CA PRO A 126 -12.39 -27.14 7.79
C PRO A 126 -13.34 -27.21 6.59
N GLY A 127 -14.03 -26.13 6.25
CA GLY A 127 -15.07 -26.15 5.20
C GLY A 127 -14.60 -26.00 3.76
N PRO A 128 -13.66 -25.08 3.43
CA PRO A 128 -13.13 -24.92 2.10
C PRO A 128 -12.12 -26.06 1.74
N HIS A 129 -11.73 -26.15 0.48
CA HIS A 129 -10.75 -27.15 0.03
C HIS A 129 -9.32 -26.84 0.49
N GLY A 130 -9.04 -25.58 0.82
CA GLY A 130 -7.81 -25.16 1.45
C GLY A 130 -8.00 -23.79 2.10
N SER A 131 -7.24 -23.52 3.15
CA SER A 131 -7.31 -22.28 3.90
C SER A 131 -5.96 -21.94 4.52
N ALA A 132 -5.69 -20.65 4.65
CA ALA A 132 -4.48 -20.16 5.30
C ALA A 132 -4.70 -18.81 5.96
N VAL A 133 -4.11 -18.63 7.12
CA VAL A 133 -3.90 -17.33 7.75
C VAL A 133 -2.46 -16.92 7.52
N PHE A 134 -2.27 -15.69 7.12
CA PHE A 134 -0.96 -15.05 7.02
C PHE A 134 -0.99 -13.75 7.81
N THR A 135 -0.08 -13.64 8.75
CA THR A 135 0.09 -12.46 9.61
C THR A 135 1.48 -11.88 9.42
N ARG A 136 1.57 -10.58 9.28
CA ARG A 136 2.80 -9.81 9.22
C ARG A 136 2.66 -8.58 10.11
N GLY A 137 3.15 -8.68 11.35
CA GLY A 137 2.86 -7.69 12.39
C GLY A 137 1.35 -7.47 12.52
N GLU A 138 0.90 -6.23 12.43
CA GLU A 138 -0.52 -5.81 12.48
C GLU A 138 -1.21 -5.86 11.10
N THR A 139 -0.88 -6.84 10.27
CA THR A 139 -1.56 -7.07 8.99
C THR A 139 -1.85 -8.55 8.84
N GLN A 140 -3.13 -8.91 8.80
CA GLN A 140 -3.57 -10.30 8.77
C GLN A 140 -4.56 -10.53 7.63
N SER A 141 -4.36 -11.61 6.88
CA SER A 141 -5.24 -12.09 5.81
C SER A 141 -5.60 -13.55 6.05
N LEU A 142 -6.88 -13.84 6.06
CA LEU A 142 -7.42 -15.19 5.99
C LEU A 142 -7.82 -15.44 4.53
N SER A 143 -7.18 -16.40 3.88
CA SER A 143 -7.52 -16.79 2.51
C SER A 143 -8.05 -18.20 2.46
N THR A 144 -9.13 -18.39 1.70
CA THR A 144 -9.77 -19.70 1.47
C THR A 144 -9.79 -20.01 -0.01
N VAL A 145 -9.68 -21.30 -0.35
CA VAL A 145 -9.73 -21.82 -1.72
C VAL A 145 -10.88 -22.80 -1.85
N THR A 146 -11.71 -22.55 -2.86
CA THR A 146 -12.76 -23.48 -3.28
C THR A 146 -12.50 -23.94 -4.72
N LEU A 147 -12.55 -25.23 -4.96
CA LEU A 147 -12.40 -25.82 -6.28
C LEU A 147 -13.78 -26.14 -6.85
N GLY A 148 -14.03 -25.73 -8.07
CA GLY A 148 -15.28 -25.92 -8.77
C GLY A 148 -15.13 -26.73 -10.06
N THR A 149 -16.24 -27.04 -10.68
CA THR A 149 -16.34 -27.74 -11.96
C THR A 149 -16.29 -26.75 -13.13
N LYS A 150 -16.30 -27.24 -14.35
CA LYS A 150 -16.39 -26.42 -15.56
C LYS A 150 -17.67 -25.55 -15.60
N LEU A 151 -18.75 -25.93 -14.91
CA LEU A 151 -19.97 -25.16 -14.84
C LEU A 151 -19.84 -23.88 -14.00
N ASP A 152 -18.82 -23.84 -13.12
CA ASP A 152 -18.53 -22.73 -12.22
C ASP A 152 -17.62 -21.68 -12.86
N GLU A 153 -17.24 -21.86 -14.14
CA GLU A 153 -16.43 -20.86 -14.87
C GLU A 153 -17.18 -19.52 -14.95
N LYS A 154 -16.47 -18.43 -14.65
CA LYS A 154 -17.02 -17.09 -14.83
C LYS A 154 -17.12 -16.77 -16.32
N ILE A 155 -18.33 -16.49 -16.78
CA ILE A 155 -18.59 -15.98 -18.14
C ILE A 155 -18.17 -14.51 -18.17
N LEU A 156 -17.31 -14.17 -19.13
CA LEU A 156 -16.94 -12.80 -19.46
C LEU A 156 -17.71 -12.41 -20.71
N ASP A 157 -18.60 -11.43 -20.59
CA ASP A 157 -19.42 -10.92 -21.69
C ASP A 157 -19.38 -9.38 -21.69
N ASP A 158 -18.16 -8.85 -21.71
CA ASP A 158 -17.91 -7.42 -21.83
C ASP A 158 -17.78 -7.03 -23.31
N VAL A 159 -18.01 -5.75 -23.62
CA VAL A 159 -17.95 -5.23 -25.02
C VAL A 159 -16.61 -5.53 -25.70
N LEU A 160 -15.50 -5.53 -24.95
CA LEU A 160 -14.15 -5.72 -25.49
C LEU A 160 -13.58 -7.12 -25.19
N ASN A 161 -14.17 -7.85 -24.24
CA ASN A 161 -13.63 -9.14 -23.79
C ASN A 161 -14.77 -10.14 -23.66
N GLN A 162 -14.73 -11.20 -24.47
CA GLN A 162 -15.64 -12.33 -24.36
C GLN A 162 -14.83 -13.58 -24.05
N GLY A 163 -15.36 -14.44 -23.22
CA GLY A 163 -14.69 -15.68 -22.85
C GLY A 163 -15.11 -16.25 -21.51
N ARG A 164 -14.23 -17.06 -20.92
CA ARG A 164 -14.44 -17.70 -19.62
C ARG A 164 -13.20 -17.56 -18.76
N ASP A 165 -13.39 -17.31 -17.48
CA ASP A 165 -12.32 -17.24 -16.50
C ASP A 165 -12.46 -18.39 -15.49
N ARG A 166 -11.37 -19.12 -15.28
CA ARG A 166 -11.28 -20.30 -14.39
C ARG A 166 -10.57 -19.99 -13.08
N PHE A 167 -10.04 -18.77 -12.93
CA PHE A 167 -9.42 -18.30 -11.70
C PHE A 167 -10.10 -17.05 -11.20
N LEU A 168 -10.74 -17.14 -10.04
CA LEU A 168 -11.50 -16.08 -9.42
C LEU A 168 -10.81 -15.68 -8.11
N LEU A 169 -10.61 -14.38 -7.89
CA LEU A 169 -10.11 -13.89 -6.63
C LEU A 169 -11.02 -12.78 -6.10
N HIS A 170 -11.49 -12.94 -4.89
CA HIS A 170 -12.28 -11.96 -4.16
C HIS A 170 -11.43 -11.43 -3.00
N TYR A 171 -11.30 -10.13 -2.93
CA TYR A 171 -10.59 -9.43 -1.87
C TYR A 171 -11.59 -8.61 -1.08
N ASN A 172 -11.73 -8.92 0.19
CA ASN A 172 -12.65 -8.27 1.10
C ASN A 172 -11.85 -7.45 2.12
N PHE A 173 -12.22 -6.17 2.25
CA PHE A 173 -11.59 -5.24 3.18
C PHE A 173 -12.66 -4.63 4.09
N PRO A 174 -13.14 -5.40 5.09
CA PRO A 174 -14.18 -4.92 5.98
C PRO A 174 -13.68 -3.75 6.85
N PRO A 175 -14.56 -2.84 7.26
CA PRO A 175 -14.19 -1.67 8.06
C PRO A 175 -13.44 -2.00 9.35
N PHE A 176 -13.78 -3.11 10.00
CA PHE A 176 -13.13 -3.53 11.24
C PHE A 176 -11.63 -3.82 11.06
N SER A 177 -11.17 -4.15 9.84
CA SER A 177 -9.74 -4.39 9.57
C SER A 177 -8.85 -3.18 9.83
N THR A 178 -9.43 -1.99 9.88
CA THR A 178 -8.77 -0.73 10.26
C THR A 178 -9.31 -0.14 11.56
N GLY A 179 -10.11 -0.91 12.32
CA GLY A 179 -10.73 -0.45 13.57
C GLY A 179 -11.96 0.46 13.38
N GLU A 180 -12.51 0.53 12.15
CA GLU A 180 -13.66 1.38 11.88
C GLU A 180 -15.00 0.65 12.13
N ALA A 181 -15.92 1.29 12.87
CA ALA A 181 -17.28 0.81 13.07
C ALA A 181 -18.23 1.49 12.08
N LYS A 182 -18.33 0.94 10.85
CA LYS A 182 -19.24 1.44 9.83
C LYS A 182 -19.87 0.29 9.02
N ALA A 183 -21.02 0.56 8.40
CA ALA A 183 -21.69 -0.41 7.54
C ALA A 183 -20.87 -0.68 6.26
N GLN A 184 -20.77 -1.95 5.89
CA GLN A 184 -20.18 -2.35 4.61
C GLN A 184 -21.23 -2.20 3.50
N ARG A 185 -20.92 -1.35 2.49
CA ARG A 185 -21.84 -0.99 1.40
C ARG A 185 -21.45 -1.59 0.04
N GLY A 186 -20.93 -2.82 0.04
CA GLY A 186 -20.44 -3.47 -1.17
C GLY A 186 -18.95 -3.21 -1.45
N VAL A 187 -18.48 -3.67 -2.61
CA VAL A 187 -17.06 -3.66 -2.98
C VAL A 187 -16.64 -2.30 -3.53
N GLY A 188 -15.68 -1.66 -2.90
CA GLY A 188 -15.14 -0.38 -3.34
C GLY A 188 -14.06 -0.51 -4.44
N ARG A 189 -13.71 0.61 -5.09
CA ARG A 189 -12.66 0.64 -6.12
C ARG A 189 -11.29 0.21 -5.58
N ARG A 190 -11.00 0.49 -4.32
CA ARG A 190 -9.76 0.06 -3.66
C ARG A 190 -9.69 -1.45 -3.56
N GLU A 191 -10.77 -2.10 -3.17
CA GLU A 191 -10.86 -3.55 -3.06
C GLU A 191 -10.70 -4.22 -4.42
N ILE A 192 -11.34 -3.68 -5.47
CA ILE A 192 -11.19 -4.16 -6.85
C ILE A 192 -9.71 -4.06 -7.29
N GLY A 193 -9.05 -2.94 -7.04
CA GLY A 193 -7.66 -2.72 -7.41
C GLY A 193 -6.69 -3.65 -6.66
N HIS A 194 -6.87 -3.82 -5.37
CA HIS A 194 -6.06 -4.73 -4.54
C HIS A 194 -6.29 -6.20 -4.92
N GLY A 195 -7.56 -6.59 -5.13
CA GLY A 195 -7.92 -7.93 -5.58
C GLY A 195 -7.32 -8.24 -6.96
N ASN A 196 -7.38 -7.29 -7.90
CA ASN A 196 -6.79 -7.47 -9.22
C ASN A 196 -5.26 -7.61 -9.17
N LEU A 197 -4.57 -6.91 -8.26
CA LEU A 197 -3.14 -7.06 -8.06
C LEU A 197 -2.79 -8.49 -7.59
N ALA A 198 -3.48 -9.00 -6.57
CA ALA A 198 -3.28 -10.36 -6.09
C ALA A 198 -3.70 -11.41 -7.14
N ASN A 199 -4.80 -11.17 -7.86
CA ASN A 199 -5.25 -12.04 -8.95
C ASN A 199 -4.16 -12.22 -10.02
N ARG A 200 -3.55 -11.14 -10.48
CA ARG A 200 -2.50 -11.19 -11.51
C ARG A 200 -1.27 -11.99 -11.05
N ALA A 201 -0.92 -11.91 -9.77
CA ALA A 201 0.20 -12.64 -9.22
C ALA A 201 -0.10 -14.15 -9.12
N LEU A 202 -1.26 -14.53 -8.60
CA LEU A 202 -1.62 -15.92 -8.31
C LEU A 202 -2.10 -16.70 -9.55
N LYS A 203 -2.93 -16.08 -10.39
CA LYS A 203 -3.51 -16.71 -11.59
C LYS A 203 -2.47 -17.36 -12.51
N ARG A 204 -1.31 -16.74 -12.66
CA ARG A 204 -0.21 -17.24 -13.51
C ARG A 204 0.47 -18.47 -12.99
N MET A 205 0.35 -18.70 -11.69
CA MET A 205 0.92 -19.86 -11.03
C MET A 205 0.06 -21.11 -11.19
N ILE A 206 -1.20 -20.97 -11.58
CA ILE A 206 -2.06 -22.11 -11.91
C ILE A 206 -1.60 -22.72 -13.24
N PRO A 207 -1.38 -24.03 -13.33
CA PRO A 207 -1.09 -24.72 -14.59
C PRO A 207 -2.23 -24.52 -15.59
N ALA A 208 -1.91 -24.44 -16.88
CA ALA A 208 -2.92 -24.22 -17.92
C ALA A 208 -3.90 -25.41 -18.07
N ASP A 209 -3.43 -26.60 -17.75
CA ASP A 209 -4.14 -27.89 -17.81
C ASP A 209 -4.83 -28.26 -16.48
N TYR A 210 -4.82 -27.37 -15.48
CA TYR A 210 -5.47 -27.64 -14.19
C TYR A 210 -6.98 -27.86 -14.38
N PRO A 211 -7.54 -29.00 -13.93
CA PRO A 211 -8.89 -29.43 -14.33
C PRO A 211 -10.02 -28.66 -13.68
N TYR A 212 -9.79 -28.02 -12.53
CA TYR A 212 -10.83 -27.35 -11.75
C TYR A 212 -10.82 -25.83 -11.93
N VAL A 213 -11.98 -25.23 -11.70
CA VAL A 213 -12.09 -23.79 -11.46
C VAL A 213 -11.61 -23.49 -10.06
N VAL A 214 -10.79 -22.47 -9.91
CA VAL A 214 -10.22 -22.05 -8.62
C VAL A 214 -10.83 -20.73 -8.18
N ARG A 215 -11.45 -20.72 -7.01
CA ARG A 215 -11.92 -19.51 -6.37
C ARG A 215 -11.15 -19.26 -5.08
N VAL A 216 -10.46 -18.14 -5.02
CA VAL A 216 -9.77 -17.64 -3.82
C VAL A 216 -10.61 -16.53 -3.22
N VAL A 217 -10.88 -16.59 -1.92
CA VAL A 217 -11.49 -15.49 -1.16
C VAL A 217 -10.49 -15.09 -0.09
N SER A 218 -10.13 -13.82 -0.04
CA SER A 218 -9.21 -13.25 0.94
C SER A 218 -9.94 -12.20 1.78
N ASP A 219 -10.12 -12.50 3.04
CA ASP A 219 -10.69 -11.62 4.03
C ASP A 219 -9.57 -10.98 4.84
N ILE A 220 -9.50 -9.66 4.83
CA ILE A 220 -8.51 -8.91 5.59
C ILE A 220 -9.05 -8.69 7.01
N LEU A 221 -8.40 -9.31 7.98
CA LEU A 221 -8.82 -9.27 9.38
C LEU A 221 -8.21 -8.07 10.11
N GLU A 222 -6.99 -7.69 9.73
CA GLU A 222 -6.29 -6.53 10.27
C GLU A 222 -5.39 -5.90 9.20
N SER A 223 -5.22 -4.58 9.21
CA SER A 223 -4.42 -3.89 8.20
C SER A 223 -3.63 -2.70 8.75
N ASN A 224 -2.31 -2.84 8.71
CA ASN A 224 -1.34 -1.76 8.91
C ASN A 224 -0.25 -1.84 7.82
N GLY A 225 -0.63 -1.47 6.58
CA GLY A 225 0.26 -1.49 5.41
C GLY A 225 0.21 -2.80 4.61
N SER A 226 -0.03 -2.65 3.32
CA SER A 226 0.00 -3.67 2.27
C SER A 226 -0.74 -4.99 2.54
N SER A 227 -2.04 -4.89 2.81
CA SER A 227 -2.94 -6.03 2.91
C SER A 227 -3.06 -6.83 1.60
N SER A 228 -2.87 -6.18 0.43
CA SER A 228 -2.84 -6.89 -0.87
C SER A 228 -1.67 -7.86 -0.99
N MET A 229 -0.51 -7.52 -0.41
CA MET A 229 0.65 -8.44 -0.40
C MET A 229 0.46 -9.55 0.63
N ALA A 230 -0.22 -9.30 1.74
CA ALA A 230 -0.68 -10.35 2.65
C ALA A 230 -1.62 -11.33 1.95
N THR A 231 -2.55 -10.83 1.10
CA THR A 231 -3.42 -11.68 0.26
C THR A 231 -2.62 -12.57 -0.70
N VAL A 232 -1.56 -12.05 -1.32
CA VAL A 232 -0.70 -12.87 -2.20
C VAL A 232 -0.05 -14.01 -1.43
N CYS A 233 0.47 -13.73 -0.24
CA CYS A 233 1.11 -14.73 0.62
C CYS A 233 0.09 -15.74 1.14
N ALA A 234 -1.01 -15.30 1.73
CA ALA A 234 -2.07 -16.17 2.24
C ALA A 234 -2.72 -17.01 1.13
N GLY A 235 -2.99 -16.39 -0.03
CA GLY A 235 -3.55 -17.09 -1.18
C GLY A 235 -2.62 -18.14 -1.76
N THR A 236 -1.31 -17.91 -1.77
CA THR A 236 -0.31 -18.91 -2.14
C THR A 236 -0.36 -20.11 -1.20
N LEU A 237 -0.39 -19.86 0.12
CA LEU A 237 -0.46 -20.92 1.13
C LEU A 237 -1.78 -21.71 1.01
N ALA A 238 -2.91 -21.02 0.89
CA ALA A 238 -4.22 -21.67 0.75
C ALA A 238 -4.34 -22.48 -0.55
N LEU A 239 -3.72 -22.04 -1.66
CA LEU A 239 -3.67 -22.82 -2.91
C LEU A 239 -2.86 -24.10 -2.73
N MET A 240 -1.74 -24.03 -2.02
CA MET A 240 -0.92 -25.21 -1.72
C MET A 240 -1.65 -26.17 -0.78
N ASP A 241 -2.34 -25.66 0.23
CA ASP A 241 -3.16 -26.40 1.17
C ASP A 241 -4.32 -27.14 0.45
N ALA A 242 -4.97 -26.47 -0.50
CA ALA A 242 -5.99 -27.09 -1.37
C ALA A 242 -5.45 -28.16 -2.33
N GLY A 243 -4.17 -28.51 -2.28
CA GLY A 243 -3.54 -29.48 -3.18
C GLY A 243 -3.37 -28.97 -4.62
N VAL A 244 -3.53 -27.68 -4.88
CA VAL A 244 -3.30 -27.11 -6.21
C VAL A 244 -1.79 -27.12 -6.49
N LYS A 245 -1.37 -27.87 -7.52
CA LYS A 245 0.03 -27.93 -7.94
C LYS A 245 0.42 -26.64 -8.66
N ILE A 246 0.56 -25.55 -7.91
CA ILE A 246 1.03 -24.28 -8.47
C ILE A 246 2.44 -24.42 -9.06
N LYS A 247 2.73 -23.68 -10.13
CA LYS A 247 4.06 -23.74 -10.80
C LYS A 247 5.20 -23.40 -9.85
N LYS A 248 5.01 -22.36 -9.01
CA LYS A 248 5.96 -21.91 -7.98
C LYS A 248 5.23 -21.13 -6.89
N PRO A 249 5.67 -21.22 -5.64
CA PRO A 249 5.17 -20.32 -4.59
C PRO A 249 5.49 -18.85 -4.91
N VAL A 250 4.52 -17.98 -4.70
CA VAL A 250 4.65 -16.52 -4.89
C VAL A 250 4.56 -15.84 -3.54
N SER A 251 5.43 -14.88 -3.32
CA SER A 251 5.33 -13.94 -2.20
C SER A 251 5.23 -12.51 -2.70
N GLY A 252 4.82 -11.60 -1.82
CA GLY A 252 4.70 -10.19 -2.14
C GLY A 252 5.13 -9.31 -0.97
N ILE A 253 5.70 -8.16 -1.31
CA ILE A 253 6.16 -7.16 -0.35
C ILE A 253 5.83 -5.75 -0.85
N ALA A 254 5.60 -4.82 0.08
CA ALA A 254 5.53 -3.40 -0.21
C ALA A 254 6.82 -2.71 0.20
N MET A 255 7.40 -2.00 -0.73
CA MET A 255 8.61 -1.20 -0.56
C MET A 255 8.24 0.28 -0.57
N GLY A 256 8.96 1.08 0.21
CA GLY A 256 8.81 2.52 0.25
C GLY A 256 10.09 3.25 -0.13
N LEU A 257 9.95 4.53 -0.41
CA LEU A 257 11.05 5.45 -0.63
C LEU A 257 10.76 6.73 0.14
N ILE A 258 11.77 7.22 0.84
CA ILE A 258 11.77 8.54 1.45
C ILE A 258 13.00 9.27 0.92
N THR A 259 12.83 10.51 0.44
CA THR A 259 13.91 11.34 -0.09
C THR A 259 13.94 12.67 0.66
N ASP A 260 15.06 13.35 0.68
CA ASP A 260 15.11 14.74 1.10
C ASP A 260 14.63 15.68 -0.03
N LYS A 261 14.52 16.98 0.27
CA LYS A 261 14.02 17.98 -0.69
C LYS A 261 14.87 18.08 -1.96
N ASP A 262 16.17 17.81 -1.83
CA ASP A 262 17.12 17.92 -2.93
C ASP A 262 17.35 16.56 -3.64
N ASN A 263 16.68 15.49 -3.18
CA ASN A 263 16.83 14.10 -3.63
C ASN A 263 18.28 13.58 -3.59
N VAL A 264 19.10 14.12 -2.70
CA VAL A 264 20.49 13.68 -2.50
C VAL A 264 20.53 12.54 -1.49
N LYS A 265 19.77 12.68 -0.38
CA LYS A 265 19.64 11.66 0.67
C LYS A 265 18.34 10.91 0.48
N TYR A 266 18.39 9.59 0.51
CA TYR A 266 17.20 8.75 0.40
C TYR A 266 17.31 7.49 1.26
N ALA A 267 16.16 6.95 1.64
CA ALA A 267 16.03 5.67 2.32
C ALA A 267 15.01 4.79 1.59
N ILE A 268 15.40 3.55 1.29
CA ILE A 268 14.52 2.53 0.76
C ILE A 268 14.03 1.68 1.93
N LEU A 269 12.71 1.56 2.07
CA LEU A 269 12.07 0.85 3.18
C LEU A 269 11.48 -0.47 2.68
N SER A 270 11.80 -1.56 3.38
CA SER A 270 11.18 -2.87 3.16
C SER A 270 9.98 -3.04 4.09
N ASP A 271 8.87 -3.60 3.58
CA ASP A 271 7.66 -3.86 4.35
C ASP A 271 7.13 -2.61 5.07
N ILE A 272 6.63 -1.65 4.29
CA ILE A 272 6.15 -0.36 4.81
C ILE A 272 4.87 -0.49 5.62
N LEU A 273 4.77 0.35 6.66
CA LEU A 273 3.56 0.60 7.42
C LEU A 273 2.57 1.48 6.65
N GLY A 274 1.32 1.52 7.10
CA GLY A 274 0.32 2.44 6.56
C GLY A 274 0.72 3.91 6.66
N ASP A 275 1.31 4.30 7.78
CA ASP A 275 1.81 5.66 8.02
C ASP A 275 2.95 6.00 7.05
N GLU A 276 3.87 5.05 6.81
CA GLU A 276 4.97 5.22 5.86
C GLU A 276 4.51 5.30 4.39
N ASP A 277 3.38 4.65 4.03
CA ASP A 277 2.72 4.83 2.73
C ASP A 277 2.21 6.27 2.56
N HIS A 278 1.63 6.85 3.62
CA HIS A 278 1.08 8.20 3.57
C HIS A 278 2.15 9.30 3.61
N LEU A 279 3.17 9.12 4.42
CA LEU A 279 4.24 10.11 4.64
C LEU A 279 5.41 9.98 3.67
N GLY A 280 5.52 8.84 2.98
CA GLY A 280 6.59 8.55 2.02
C GLY A 280 6.35 9.14 0.63
N ASP A 281 7.35 8.96 -0.24
CA ASP A 281 7.34 9.43 -1.63
C ASP A 281 6.96 8.33 -2.62
N MET A 282 7.04 7.06 -2.22
CA MET A 282 6.70 5.91 -3.06
C MET A 282 6.11 4.78 -2.21
N ASP A 283 5.05 4.15 -2.73
CA ASP A 283 4.57 2.82 -2.37
C ASP A 283 4.76 1.92 -3.61
N PHE A 284 5.70 1.00 -3.53
CA PHE A 284 6.03 0.05 -4.59
C PHE A 284 5.73 -1.37 -4.15
N LYS A 285 4.66 -1.94 -4.67
CA LYS A 285 4.29 -3.34 -4.41
C LYS A 285 4.87 -4.26 -5.47
N VAL A 286 5.55 -5.30 -5.04
CA VAL A 286 6.21 -6.26 -5.91
C VAL A 286 5.89 -7.68 -5.47
N THR A 287 5.64 -8.55 -6.45
CA THR A 287 5.47 -9.99 -6.24
C THR A 287 6.50 -10.76 -7.02
N GLY A 288 6.89 -11.91 -6.51
CA GLY A 288 7.88 -12.75 -7.15
C GLY A 288 7.94 -14.15 -6.60
N THR A 289 8.71 -14.97 -7.28
CA THR A 289 9.09 -16.32 -6.86
C THR A 289 10.56 -16.34 -6.48
N ARG A 290 11.06 -17.50 -6.02
CA ARG A 290 12.49 -17.66 -5.74
C ARG A 290 13.40 -17.37 -6.95
N ASP A 291 12.89 -17.50 -8.18
CA ASP A 291 13.67 -17.31 -9.40
C ASP A 291 13.66 -15.88 -9.94
N GLY A 292 12.82 -15.00 -9.39
CA GLY A 292 12.77 -13.61 -9.80
C GLY A 292 11.42 -12.93 -9.61
N ILE A 293 11.39 -11.64 -9.96
CA ILE A 293 10.21 -10.78 -9.85
C ILE A 293 9.27 -11.04 -11.04
N ASP A 294 7.98 -11.14 -10.77
CA ASP A 294 6.95 -11.16 -11.82
C ASP A 294 6.82 -9.77 -12.46
N PRO A 295 7.14 -9.61 -13.76
CA PRO A 295 7.06 -8.33 -14.44
C PRO A 295 5.65 -7.72 -14.51
N ASN A 296 4.60 -8.48 -14.21
CA ASN A 296 3.23 -8.01 -14.14
C ASN A 296 2.64 -8.00 -12.72
N GLY A 297 3.44 -8.42 -11.75
CA GLY A 297 3.07 -8.46 -10.32
C GLY A 297 3.53 -7.24 -9.53
N TYR A 298 3.80 -6.10 -10.19
CA TYR A 298 4.16 -4.87 -9.48
C TYR A 298 3.11 -3.76 -9.65
N GLN A 299 2.99 -2.95 -8.64
CA GLN A 299 2.20 -1.71 -8.65
C GLN A 299 3.02 -0.61 -7.97
N VAL A 300 3.12 0.54 -8.61
CA VAL A 300 3.75 1.73 -8.05
C VAL A 300 2.65 2.76 -7.78
N ARG A 301 2.57 3.21 -6.56
CA ARG A 301 1.80 4.39 -6.14
C ARG A 301 2.77 5.49 -5.80
N ARG A 302 2.48 6.71 -6.17
CA ARG A 302 3.33 7.87 -5.94
C ARG A 302 4.76 7.62 -6.44
N THR A 303 5.09 8.13 -7.57
CA THR A 303 6.45 8.10 -8.09
C THR A 303 6.90 9.54 -8.29
N PHE A 304 7.99 9.88 -7.67
CA PHE A 304 8.76 11.06 -8.05
C PHE A 304 9.48 10.75 -9.38
N LEU A 305 8.75 10.89 -10.49
CA LEU A 305 9.24 10.53 -11.84
C LEU A 305 10.35 11.43 -12.37
N ARG A 306 10.83 12.42 -11.60
CA ARG A 306 11.85 13.36 -12.10
C ARG A 306 13.31 12.91 -11.94
N SER A 307 13.65 12.02 -11.03
CA SER A 307 15.06 11.69 -10.73
C SER A 307 15.51 10.30 -11.19
N PHE A 308 14.63 9.34 -11.36
CA PHE A 308 14.99 7.94 -11.65
C PHE A 308 14.96 7.55 -13.14
N GLY A 309 14.72 8.49 -14.04
CA GLY A 309 14.70 8.21 -15.48
C GLY A 309 16.03 7.75 -16.08
N LYS A 310 17.11 7.67 -15.29
CA LYS A 310 18.44 7.23 -15.74
C LYS A 310 18.99 5.98 -15.04
N SER A 311 18.32 5.42 -14.03
CA SER A 311 18.90 4.38 -13.18
C SER A 311 18.20 3.03 -13.19
N ILE A 312 17.12 2.86 -13.92
CA ILE A 312 16.47 1.55 -14.12
C ILE A 312 16.70 1.10 -15.57
N GLU A 313 17.94 0.96 -15.95
CA GLU A 313 18.29 0.04 -17.01
C GLU A 313 18.36 -1.36 -16.39
N PRO A 314 17.63 -2.35 -16.91
CA PRO A 314 17.79 -3.73 -16.46
C PRO A 314 19.25 -4.11 -16.72
N SER A 315 19.97 -4.52 -15.66
CA SER A 315 21.31 -5.07 -15.81
C SER A 315 21.29 -6.14 -16.89
N PRO A 316 22.22 -6.16 -17.82
CA PRO A 316 22.27 -7.15 -18.88
C PRO A 316 22.37 -8.54 -18.24
N ARG A 317 21.46 -9.44 -18.62
CA ARG A 317 21.51 -10.84 -18.25
C ARG A 317 22.91 -11.34 -18.61
N ARG A 318 23.70 -11.72 -17.62
CA ARG A 318 24.91 -12.51 -17.88
C ARG A 318 24.45 -13.79 -18.56
N SER A 319 24.67 -13.86 -19.85
CA SER A 319 24.64 -15.11 -20.59
C SER A 319 25.78 -15.98 -20.04
N SER A 320 25.47 -16.96 -19.21
CA SER A 320 26.38 -18.04 -18.92
C SER A 320 26.43 -18.90 -20.17
N ALA A 321 27.38 -18.61 -21.05
CA ALA A 321 27.86 -19.57 -22.02
C ALA A 321 28.54 -20.67 -21.23
N HIS A 322 27.94 -21.84 -21.22
CA HIS A 322 28.65 -23.10 -20.89
C HIS A 322 29.00 -23.75 -22.21
N SER A 323 30.29 -23.74 -22.50
CA SER A 323 30.97 -24.67 -23.40
C SER A 323 30.95 -26.06 -22.80
#